data_ec5a5a3871bdb8df9d8062c542268aa1
#
_entry.id   ec5a5a3871bdb8df9d8062c542268aa1
#
_cell.length_a   1.000
_cell.length_b   1.000
_cell.length_c   1.000
_cell.angle_alpha   90.00
_cell.angle_beta   90.00
_cell.angle_gamma   90.00
#
_symmetry.space_group_name_H-M   'P 1'
#
loop_
_entity.id
_entity.type
_entity.pdbx_description
1 polymer ?
#
loop_
_entity_poly.entity_id
_entity_poly.type
_entity_poly.pdbx_seq_one_letter_code
_entity_poly.pdbx_strand_id
1 'polypeptide(L)'
;QDAFLSEQQIGDLNFILSSPDSRKIIAAFGNPNQPQFSIFDLTNNNWSPLPLEIKSIAWSPEGKRVAAVISQNNQANLAIIDIANYLSGDTKQKDKAIKTIIKNISLKDLKIDWLRPDEIIFTDKPSSLVAGSAWRLNLSKLNFDEIISPGAGLIIKWLKDDLGLKFQNQKSSLINWAGQTINDFSFMVLPDKCVLKSDFLYCFLFTPASPKTNWPDDYLQKSVYTEDDLYKFNLNNLTAPELVFESATEGKILDTSMTKLLGNQILFINRYDNRLYGLEVGG
;
A
#
# COMPACT_ATOMS: atom_id res chain seq x y z
N GLN A 1 -4.49 -20.29 -20.31
CA GLN A 1 -5.91 -20.54 -19.96
C GLN A 1 -6.17 -19.80 -18.66
N ASP A 2 -7.04 -18.79 -18.68
CA ASP A 2 -7.43 -18.05 -17.49
C ASP A 2 -8.30 -18.99 -16.63
N ALA A 3 -7.90 -19.19 -15.37
CA ALA A 3 -8.66 -19.96 -14.40
C ALA A 3 -9.18 -19.02 -13.31
N PHE A 4 -10.42 -19.21 -12.87
CA PHE A 4 -10.93 -18.50 -11.71
C PHE A 4 -10.19 -18.97 -10.46
N LEU A 5 -9.69 -18.02 -9.67
CA LEU A 5 -9.08 -18.31 -8.37
C LEU A 5 -10.14 -18.70 -7.33
N SER A 6 -11.37 -18.23 -7.50
CA SER A 6 -12.50 -18.50 -6.62
C SER A 6 -13.80 -18.44 -7.42
N GLU A 7 -14.74 -19.33 -7.13
CA GLU A 7 -16.10 -19.27 -7.67
C GLU A 7 -16.97 -18.22 -6.96
N GLN A 8 -16.55 -17.75 -5.78
CA GLN A 8 -17.24 -16.72 -5.06
C GLN A 8 -16.94 -15.34 -5.67
N GLN A 9 -17.99 -14.64 -6.07
CA GLN A 9 -17.88 -13.23 -6.48
C GLN A 9 -17.75 -12.36 -5.23
N ILE A 10 -16.72 -11.52 -5.20
CA ILE A 10 -16.54 -10.50 -4.17
C ILE A 10 -17.08 -9.21 -4.75
N GLY A 11 -18.23 -8.74 -4.24
CA GLY A 11 -18.75 -7.41 -4.56
C GLY A 11 -17.91 -6.32 -3.90
N ASP A 12 -17.81 -5.15 -4.54
CA ASP A 12 -17.16 -3.95 -3.98
C ASP A 12 -15.77 -4.21 -3.42
N LEU A 13 -14.93 -4.89 -4.21
CA LEU A 13 -13.53 -5.13 -3.85
C LEU A 13 -12.76 -3.79 -3.77
N ASN A 14 -12.22 -3.48 -2.59
CA ASN A 14 -11.46 -2.26 -2.36
C ASN A 14 -9.98 -2.44 -2.68
N PHE A 15 -9.37 -3.49 -2.12
CA PHE A 15 -7.97 -3.84 -2.41
C PHE A 15 -7.67 -5.28 -2.00
N ILE A 16 -6.53 -5.77 -2.45
CA ILE A 16 -5.97 -7.06 -2.08
C ILE A 16 -4.54 -6.91 -1.56
N LEU A 17 -4.17 -7.77 -0.60
CA LEU A 17 -2.82 -7.89 -0.07
C LEU A 17 -2.38 -9.35 -0.16
N SER A 18 -1.41 -9.63 -1.02
CA SER A 18 -0.81 -10.96 -1.11
C SER A 18 0.13 -11.21 0.08
N SER A 19 0.12 -12.41 0.62
CA SER A 19 1.17 -12.83 1.56
C SER A 19 2.54 -12.88 0.86
N PRO A 20 3.65 -12.69 1.59
CA PRO A 20 4.99 -12.73 0.99
C PRO A 20 5.32 -14.02 0.23
N ASP A 21 4.76 -15.15 0.66
CA ASP A 21 4.91 -16.46 -0.01
C ASP A 21 3.91 -16.67 -1.16
N SER A 22 3.07 -15.67 -1.45
CA SER A 22 2.00 -15.69 -2.48
C SER A 22 1.00 -16.83 -2.36
N ARG A 23 0.87 -17.46 -1.18
CA ARG A 23 -0.07 -18.57 -0.95
C ARG A 23 -1.41 -18.11 -0.38
N LYS A 24 -1.48 -16.90 0.14
CA LYS A 24 -2.68 -16.33 0.74
C LYS A 24 -2.90 -14.90 0.28
N ILE A 25 -4.16 -14.52 0.24
CA ILE A 25 -4.57 -13.17 -0.13
C ILE A 25 -5.52 -12.67 0.96
N ILE A 26 -5.28 -11.46 1.46
CA ILE A 26 -6.29 -10.71 2.21
C ILE A 26 -7.04 -9.84 1.23
N ALA A 27 -8.34 -9.98 1.15
CA ALA A 27 -9.22 -9.10 0.41
C ALA A 27 -9.97 -8.17 1.36
N ALA A 28 -10.02 -6.89 1.02
CA ALA A 28 -10.86 -5.88 1.66
C ALA A 28 -12.01 -5.54 0.72
N PHE A 29 -13.23 -5.56 1.20
CA PHE A 29 -14.43 -5.37 0.38
C PHE A 29 -15.56 -4.67 1.14
N GLY A 30 -16.60 -4.26 0.41
CA GLY A 30 -17.75 -3.53 0.94
C GLY A 30 -17.47 -2.04 1.11
N ASN A 31 -18.09 -1.40 2.11
CA ASN A 31 -17.94 0.04 2.34
C ASN A 31 -16.47 0.42 2.63
N PRO A 32 -15.84 1.29 1.81
CA PRO A 32 -14.43 1.68 2.01
C PRO A 32 -14.12 2.32 3.38
N ASN A 33 -15.11 2.92 4.04
CA ASN A 33 -14.97 3.51 5.37
C ASN A 33 -15.10 2.47 6.50
N GLN A 34 -15.67 1.30 6.18
CA GLN A 34 -15.85 0.17 7.10
C GLN A 34 -15.63 -1.14 6.32
N PRO A 35 -14.41 -1.38 5.79
CA PRO A 35 -14.16 -2.54 4.96
C PRO A 35 -14.28 -3.82 5.77
N GLN A 36 -14.77 -4.86 5.12
CA GLN A 36 -14.71 -6.21 5.61
C GLN A 36 -13.46 -6.88 5.06
N PHE A 37 -12.84 -7.72 5.87
CA PHE A 37 -11.62 -8.42 5.49
C PHE A 37 -11.84 -9.92 5.51
N SER A 38 -11.33 -10.62 4.50
CA SER A 38 -11.27 -12.09 4.48
C SER A 38 -9.92 -12.55 3.95
N ILE A 39 -9.47 -13.70 4.44
CA ILE A 39 -8.30 -14.38 3.92
C ILE A 39 -8.75 -15.45 2.93
N PHE A 40 -8.20 -15.44 1.74
CA PHE A 40 -8.28 -16.54 0.79
C PHE A 40 -7.01 -17.38 0.83
N ASP A 41 -7.12 -18.65 1.10
CA ASP A 41 -6.01 -19.59 1.08
C ASP A 41 -6.02 -20.34 -0.27
N LEU A 42 -5.00 -20.05 -1.10
CA LEU A 42 -4.84 -20.63 -2.42
C LEU A 42 -4.55 -22.15 -2.39
N THR A 43 -4.13 -22.69 -1.22
CA THR A 43 -3.80 -24.11 -1.09
C THR A 43 -5.05 -24.98 -1.04
N ASN A 44 -6.09 -24.49 -0.37
CA ASN A 44 -7.36 -25.22 -0.16
C ASN A 44 -8.57 -24.52 -0.77
N ASN A 45 -8.35 -23.41 -1.50
CA ASN A 45 -9.38 -22.61 -2.16
C ASN A 45 -10.52 -22.17 -1.21
N ASN A 46 -10.17 -21.78 0.02
CA ASN A 46 -11.14 -21.44 1.04
C ASN A 46 -11.03 -20.01 1.52
N TRP A 47 -12.19 -19.36 1.74
CA TRP A 47 -12.32 -18.05 2.35
C TRP A 47 -12.54 -18.18 3.86
N SER A 48 -11.84 -17.36 4.61
CA SER A 48 -11.99 -17.24 6.06
C SER A 48 -12.16 -15.77 6.44
N PRO A 49 -13.34 -15.38 6.97
CA PRO A 49 -13.56 -14.00 7.38
C PRO A 49 -12.67 -13.63 8.58
N LEU A 50 -12.18 -12.40 8.57
CA LEU A 50 -11.48 -11.77 9.69
C LEU A 50 -12.47 -10.97 10.57
N PRO A 51 -12.08 -10.53 11.76
CA PRO A 51 -12.93 -9.69 12.62
C PRO A 51 -13.46 -8.45 11.89
N LEU A 52 -14.72 -8.08 12.14
CA LEU A 52 -15.39 -6.97 11.45
C LEU A 52 -14.83 -5.58 11.80
N GLU A 53 -14.20 -5.45 12.96
CA GLU A 53 -13.72 -4.17 13.47
C GLU A 53 -12.33 -3.74 12.97
N ILE A 54 -11.74 -4.52 12.07
CA ILE A 54 -10.42 -4.20 11.51
C ILE A 54 -10.54 -2.94 10.63
N LYS A 55 -9.62 -1.98 10.87
CA LYS A 55 -9.51 -0.72 10.12
C LYS A 55 -8.30 -0.70 9.19
N SER A 56 -7.22 -1.32 9.60
CA SER A 56 -5.99 -1.44 8.80
C SER A 56 -5.30 -2.76 9.10
N ILE A 57 -4.61 -3.30 8.11
CA ILE A 57 -4.06 -4.65 8.17
C ILE A 57 -2.78 -4.75 7.33
N ALA A 58 -1.79 -5.51 7.82
CA ALA A 58 -0.56 -5.81 7.07
C ALA A 58 -0.05 -7.21 7.37
N TRP A 59 0.49 -7.89 6.34
CA TRP A 59 1.22 -9.14 6.50
C TRP A 59 2.55 -8.91 7.20
N SER A 60 2.94 -9.83 8.07
CA SER A 60 4.32 -9.92 8.55
C SER A 60 5.26 -10.34 7.41
N PRO A 61 6.55 -9.98 7.47
CA PRO A 61 7.52 -10.31 6.41
C PRO A 61 7.63 -11.80 6.13
N GLU A 62 7.44 -12.63 7.15
CA GLU A 62 7.45 -14.10 7.04
C GLU A 62 6.13 -14.70 6.54
N GLY A 63 5.06 -13.90 6.37
CA GLY A 63 3.75 -14.34 5.90
C GLY A 63 2.95 -15.22 6.87
N LYS A 64 3.42 -15.37 8.11
CA LYS A 64 2.79 -16.24 9.10
C LYS A 64 1.81 -15.52 10.02
N ARG A 65 1.98 -14.21 10.16
CA ARG A 65 1.18 -13.36 11.03
C ARG A 65 0.63 -12.17 10.26
N VAL A 66 -0.36 -11.56 10.86
CA VAL A 66 -0.95 -10.31 10.36
C VAL A 66 -1.05 -9.33 11.52
N ALA A 67 -0.58 -8.10 11.30
CA ALA A 67 -0.87 -6.98 12.19
C ALA A 67 -2.21 -6.37 11.79
N ALA A 68 -3.06 -6.07 12.75
CA ALA A 68 -4.36 -5.45 12.51
C ALA A 68 -4.64 -4.35 13.54
N VAL A 69 -5.09 -3.19 13.06
CA VAL A 69 -5.69 -2.16 13.91
C VAL A 69 -7.17 -2.48 14.03
N ILE A 70 -7.61 -2.86 15.22
CA ILE A 70 -8.99 -3.25 15.53
C ILE A 70 -9.63 -2.13 16.34
N SER A 71 -10.77 -1.60 15.86
CA SER A 71 -11.48 -0.51 16.52
C SER A 71 -12.78 -1.03 17.16
N GLN A 72 -12.83 -1.07 18.49
CA GLN A 72 -14.00 -1.43 19.26
C GLN A 72 -14.35 -0.34 20.27
N ASN A 73 -15.62 0.02 20.41
CA ASN A 73 -16.08 1.01 21.40
C ASN A 73 -15.31 2.34 21.35
N ASN A 74 -15.02 2.86 20.16
CA ASN A 74 -14.20 4.05 19.93
C ASN A 74 -12.72 3.96 20.38
N GLN A 75 -12.27 2.77 20.72
CA GLN A 75 -10.88 2.50 21.06
C GLN A 75 -10.21 1.69 19.96
N ALA A 76 -9.06 2.11 19.50
CA ALA A 76 -8.25 1.35 18.53
C ALA A 76 -7.16 0.57 19.27
N ASN A 77 -6.98 -0.69 18.91
CA ASN A 77 -5.97 -1.58 19.46
C ASN A 77 -5.13 -2.17 18.33
N LEU A 78 -3.83 -2.34 18.55
CA LEU A 78 -3.00 -3.15 17.67
C LEU A 78 -3.07 -4.60 18.14
N ALA A 79 -3.44 -5.49 17.25
CA ALA A 79 -3.42 -6.93 17.46
C ALA A 79 -2.51 -7.62 16.43
N ILE A 80 -1.91 -8.72 16.84
CA ILE A 80 -1.20 -9.65 15.96
C ILE A 80 -2.04 -10.93 15.88
N ILE A 81 -2.33 -11.36 14.66
CA ILE A 81 -3.11 -12.56 14.37
C ILE A 81 -2.15 -13.64 13.84
N ASP A 82 -2.08 -14.77 14.52
CA ASP A 82 -1.40 -15.98 14.01
C ASP A 82 -2.31 -16.66 12.98
N ILE A 83 -1.88 -16.67 11.73
CA ILE A 83 -2.74 -17.10 10.63
C ILE A 83 -2.97 -18.62 10.63
N ALA A 84 -1.97 -19.42 10.97
CA ALA A 84 -2.14 -20.87 10.99
C ALA A 84 -3.16 -21.28 12.05
N ASN A 85 -3.03 -20.74 13.27
CA ASN A 85 -3.97 -21.00 14.35
C ASN A 85 -5.37 -20.41 14.08
N TYR A 86 -5.44 -19.26 13.42
CA TYR A 86 -6.72 -18.63 13.06
C TYR A 86 -7.49 -19.43 12.02
N LEU A 87 -6.81 -19.94 10.97
CA LEU A 87 -7.45 -20.68 9.88
C LEU A 87 -7.83 -22.10 10.27
N SER A 88 -7.09 -22.76 11.16
CA SER A 88 -7.34 -24.15 11.59
C SER A 88 -8.31 -24.27 12.76
N GLY A 89 -8.64 -23.17 13.43
CA GLY A 89 -9.32 -23.19 14.70
C GLY A 89 -10.84 -23.10 14.65
N ASP A 90 -11.48 -23.69 15.67
CA ASP A 90 -12.83 -23.33 16.04
C ASP A 90 -12.90 -21.88 16.61
N THR A 91 -14.07 -21.39 16.95
CA THR A 91 -14.25 -20.01 17.43
C THR A 91 -13.34 -19.67 18.63
N LYS A 92 -13.16 -20.60 19.58
CA LYS A 92 -12.29 -20.38 20.75
C LYS A 92 -10.80 -20.32 20.39
N GLN A 93 -10.39 -21.12 19.41
CA GLN A 93 -9.01 -21.10 18.91
C GLN A 93 -8.73 -19.85 18.09
N LYS A 94 -9.70 -19.38 17.29
CA LYS A 94 -9.62 -18.11 16.58
C LYS A 94 -9.40 -16.94 17.52
N ASP A 95 -10.16 -16.87 18.62
CA ASP A 95 -9.98 -15.81 19.62
C ASP A 95 -8.58 -15.85 20.26
N LYS A 96 -8.03 -17.04 20.52
CA LYS A 96 -6.66 -17.21 21.06
C LYS A 96 -5.58 -16.87 20.04
N ALA A 97 -5.86 -17.01 18.76
CA ALA A 97 -4.94 -16.65 17.68
C ALA A 97 -4.76 -15.13 17.56
N ILE A 98 -5.67 -14.33 18.14
CA ILE A 98 -5.63 -12.87 18.13
C ILE A 98 -5.03 -12.37 19.43
N LYS A 99 -3.85 -11.77 19.38
CA LYS A 99 -3.18 -11.20 20.55
C LYS A 99 -3.11 -9.69 20.46
N THR A 100 -3.78 -8.98 21.36
CA THR A 100 -3.62 -7.53 21.51
C THR A 100 -2.24 -7.21 22.04
N ILE A 101 -1.49 -6.38 21.32
CA ILE A 101 -0.13 -5.95 21.66
C ILE A 101 -0.16 -4.57 22.31
N ILE A 102 -0.94 -3.64 21.74
CA ILE A 102 -1.10 -2.28 22.27
C ILE A 102 -2.58 -1.96 22.35
N LYS A 103 -3.00 -1.42 23.49
CA LYS A 103 -4.37 -0.94 23.72
C LYS A 103 -4.43 0.58 23.59
N ASN A 104 -5.60 1.09 23.19
CA ASN A 104 -5.92 2.52 23.18
C ASN A 104 -4.96 3.34 22.31
N ILE A 105 -4.70 2.90 21.08
CA ILE A 105 -3.98 3.71 20.12
C ILE A 105 -4.87 4.89 19.74
N SER A 106 -4.34 6.11 19.90
CA SER A 106 -5.09 7.35 19.59
C SER A 106 -5.33 7.55 18.10
N LEU A 107 -4.61 6.81 17.27
CA LEU A 107 -4.60 6.90 15.80
C LEU A 107 -5.65 5.94 15.24
N LYS A 108 -6.75 6.46 14.67
CA LYS A 108 -7.90 5.66 14.22
C LYS A 108 -7.87 5.32 12.73
N ASP A 109 -7.38 6.23 11.90
CA ASP A 109 -7.36 6.11 10.44
C ASP A 109 -5.91 6.01 9.95
N LEU A 110 -5.35 4.82 10.05
CA LEU A 110 -3.96 4.54 9.74
C LEU A 110 -3.84 3.53 8.61
N LYS A 111 -2.80 3.69 7.82
CA LYS A 111 -2.19 2.60 7.06
C LYS A 111 -1.08 1.99 7.92
N ILE A 112 -1.00 0.67 7.94
CA ILE A 112 0.12 -0.06 8.54
C ILE A 112 0.89 -0.83 7.48
N ASP A 113 2.22 -0.82 7.60
CA ASP A 113 3.15 -1.61 6.80
C ASP A 113 4.06 -2.40 7.74
N TRP A 114 4.16 -3.71 7.55
CA TRP A 114 5.00 -4.59 8.37
C TRP A 114 6.09 -5.24 7.49
N LEU A 115 7.23 -4.57 7.37
CA LEU A 115 8.30 -4.95 6.45
C LEU A 115 9.48 -5.64 7.15
N ARG A 116 9.64 -5.44 8.46
CA ARG A 116 10.69 -6.04 9.27
C ARG A 116 10.09 -6.82 10.42
N PRO A 117 10.70 -7.93 10.85
CA PRO A 117 10.12 -8.82 11.87
C PRO A 117 9.72 -8.10 13.16
N ASP A 118 10.51 -7.12 13.59
CA ASP A 118 10.36 -6.42 14.86
C ASP A 118 9.83 -4.98 14.74
N GLU A 119 9.47 -4.52 13.52
CA GLU A 119 9.08 -3.13 13.31
C GLU A 119 7.85 -2.99 12.40
N ILE A 120 6.87 -2.23 12.86
CA ILE A 120 5.67 -1.86 12.11
C ILE A 120 5.68 -0.36 11.89
N ILE A 121 5.41 0.07 10.66
CA ILE A 121 5.21 1.49 10.32
C ILE A 121 3.73 1.80 10.35
N PHE A 122 3.38 2.89 11.00
CA PHE A 122 2.07 3.51 10.99
C PHE A 122 2.16 4.82 10.22
N THR A 123 1.28 5.00 9.26
CA THR A 123 1.20 6.24 8.47
C THR A 123 -0.20 6.77 8.55
N ASP A 124 -0.37 8.04 8.83
CA ASP A 124 -1.67 8.70 8.80
C ASP A 124 -2.31 8.61 7.42
N LYS A 125 -3.64 8.57 7.40
CA LYS A 125 -4.39 8.63 6.16
C LYS A 125 -4.05 9.93 5.41
N PRO A 126 -3.77 9.85 4.10
CA PRO A 126 -3.43 11.02 3.31
C PRO A 126 -4.53 12.08 3.35
N SER A 127 -4.15 13.34 3.57
CA SER A 127 -5.04 14.49 3.46
C SER A 127 -4.26 15.74 3.07
N SER A 128 -4.79 16.53 2.15
CA SER A 128 -4.23 17.84 1.81
C SER A 128 -4.51 18.91 2.86
N LEU A 129 -5.51 18.68 3.72
CA LEU A 129 -6.01 19.61 4.73
C LEU A 129 -5.46 19.34 6.13
N VAL A 130 -5.11 18.09 6.42
CA VAL A 130 -4.62 17.65 7.73
C VAL A 130 -3.20 17.14 7.58
N ALA A 131 -2.29 17.67 8.39
CA ALA A 131 -0.92 17.22 8.41
C ALA A 131 -0.84 15.78 8.95
N GLY A 132 -0.29 14.87 8.15
CA GLY A 132 -0.07 13.46 8.50
C GLY A 132 1.40 13.22 8.83
N SER A 133 1.64 12.26 9.72
CA SER A 133 2.96 11.79 10.16
C SER A 133 3.11 10.29 9.91
N ALA A 134 4.32 9.80 10.07
CA ALA A 134 4.57 8.36 10.15
C ALA A 134 5.40 8.02 11.38
N TRP A 135 5.04 6.91 12.02
CA TRP A 135 5.70 6.39 13.21
C TRP A 135 6.14 4.96 12.99
N ARG A 136 7.26 4.61 13.58
CA ARG A 136 7.77 3.25 13.64
C ARG A 136 7.56 2.71 15.06
N LEU A 137 6.86 1.59 15.15
CA LEU A 137 6.72 0.82 16.39
C LEU A 137 7.78 -0.27 16.42
N ASN A 138 8.59 -0.30 17.49
CA ASN A 138 9.42 -1.46 17.81
C ASN A 138 8.60 -2.46 18.64
N LEU A 139 8.40 -3.68 18.13
CA LEU A 139 7.55 -4.69 18.76
C LEU A 139 8.15 -5.29 20.02
N SER A 140 9.48 -5.28 20.16
CA SER A 140 10.16 -5.82 21.35
C SER A 140 10.13 -4.84 22.53
N LYS A 141 10.24 -3.54 22.24
CA LYS A 141 10.27 -2.46 23.25
C LYS A 141 8.92 -1.80 23.46
N LEU A 142 7.98 -1.98 22.53
CA LEU A 142 6.66 -1.34 22.48
C LEU A 142 6.74 0.19 22.54
N ASN A 143 7.77 0.79 21.94
CA ASN A 143 7.93 2.23 21.80
C ASN A 143 7.70 2.69 20.36
N PHE A 144 7.19 3.92 20.25
CA PHE A 144 6.98 4.59 18.96
C PHE A 144 8.05 5.67 18.77
N ASP A 145 8.64 5.67 17.57
CA ASP A 145 9.53 6.72 17.10
C ASP A 145 8.87 7.41 15.89
N GLU A 146 8.73 8.73 15.94
CA GLU A 146 8.30 9.51 14.76
C GLU A 146 9.42 9.46 13.73
N ILE A 147 9.10 8.95 12.52
CA ILE A 147 10.08 8.87 11.42
C ILE A 147 9.82 9.89 10.32
N ILE A 148 8.58 10.36 10.18
CA ILE A 148 8.21 11.45 9.26
C ILE A 148 7.39 12.47 10.04
N SER A 149 7.90 13.69 10.10
CA SER A 149 7.24 14.82 10.76
C SER A 149 5.98 15.24 10.01
N PRO A 150 5.01 15.90 10.71
CA PRO A 150 3.74 16.27 10.16
C PRO A 150 3.84 17.10 8.87
N GLY A 151 3.08 16.72 7.86
CA GLY A 151 2.97 17.46 6.60
C GLY A 151 1.75 17.05 5.79
N ALA A 152 1.27 17.96 4.94
CA ALA A 152 0.07 17.75 4.16
C ALA A 152 0.28 16.69 3.08
N GLY A 153 -0.73 15.84 2.87
CA GLY A 153 -0.79 14.88 1.78
C GLY A 153 0.17 13.70 1.90
N LEU A 154 0.59 13.33 3.13
CA LEU A 154 1.58 12.26 3.32
C LEU A 154 1.11 10.93 2.73
N ILE A 155 1.87 10.41 1.76
CA ILE A 155 1.77 9.04 1.24
C ILE A 155 3.16 8.42 1.27
N ILE A 156 3.27 7.20 1.78
CA ILE A 156 4.50 6.42 1.74
C ILE A 156 4.23 5.07 1.09
N LYS A 157 5.10 4.69 0.15
CA LYS A 157 5.20 3.34 -0.39
C LYS A 157 6.61 2.82 -0.17
N TRP A 158 6.73 1.78 0.59
CA TRP A 158 7.99 1.09 0.75
C TRP A 158 8.26 0.24 -0.50
N LEU A 159 9.39 0.49 -1.14
CA LEU A 159 9.82 -0.18 -2.38
C LEU A 159 10.61 -1.44 -2.08
N LYS A 160 11.39 -1.41 -1.00
CA LYS A 160 12.11 -2.52 -0.37
C LYS A 160 12.38 -2.19 1.10
N ASP A 161 13.01 -3.09 1.85
CA ASP A 161 13.14 -3.05 3.32
C ASP A 161 13.77 -1.77 3.90
N ASP A 162 14.57 -1.06 3.11
CA ASP A 162 15.32 0.12 3.53
C ASP A 162 15.06 1.35 2.68
N LEU A 163 14.20 1.26 1.66
CA LEU A 163 13.95 2.33 0.70
C LEU A 163 12.45 2.56 0.54
N GLY A 164 12.01 3.79 0.80
CA GLY A 164 10.64 4.24 0.60
C GLY A 164 10.56 5.39 -0.40
N LEU A 165 9.43 5.50 -1.05
CA LEU A 165 9.03 6.67 -1.82
C LEU A 165 7.98 7.42 -1.02
N LYS A 166 8.25 8.70 -0.73
CA LYS A 166 7.39 9.60 0.03
C LYS A 166 6.85 10.70 -0.87
N PHE A 167 5.56 10.98 -0.74
CA PHE A 167 4.92 12.20 -1.22
C PHE A 167 4.42 12.97 0.00
N GLN A 168 4.77 14.24 0.13
CA GLN A 168 4.35 15.13 1.21
C GLN A 168 4.54 16.58 0.80
N ASN A 169 3.60 17.47 1.15
CA ASN A 169 3.67 18.91 0.80
C ASN A 169 3.87 19.13 -0.73
N GLN A 170 3.21 18.31 -1.55
CA GLN A 170 3.32 18.30 -3.03
C GLN A 170 4.75 18.03 -3.57
N LYS A 171 5.60 17.43 -2.77
CA LYS A 171 6.95 17.01 -3.14
C LYS A 171 7.10 15.50 -3.03
N SER A 172 7.89 14.94 -3.90
CA SER A 172 8.21 13.52 -3.90
C SER A 172 9.69 13.32 -3.59
N SER A 173 10.00 12.36 -2.73
CA SER A 173 11.37 12.08 -2.31
C SER A 173 11.58 10.60 -2.02
N LEU A 174 12.81 10.14 -2.22
CA LEU A 174 13.26 8.85 -1.69
C LEU A 174 13.67 9.04 -0.23
N ILE A 175 13.28 8.10 0.60
CA ILE A 175 13.59 8.08 2.03
C ILE A 175 14.20 6.74 2.43
N ASN A 176 15.07 6.76 3.44
CA ASN A 176 15.54 5.55 4.10
C ASN A 176 14.55 5.06 5.16
N TRP A 177 14.87 3.93 5.80
CA TRP A 177 14.04 3.34 6.86
C TRP A 177 13.86 4.24 8.10
N ALA A 178 14.79 5.16 8.34
CA ALA A 178 14.68 6.15 9.42
C ALA A 178 13.82 7.36 9.03
N GLY A 179 13.26 7.38 7.81
CA GLY A 179 12.45 8.49 7.30
C GLY A 179 13.27 9.67 6.76
N GLN A 180 14.61 9.56 6.77
CA GLN A 180 15.49 10.61 6.26
C GLN A 180 15.45 10.63 4.73
N THR A 181 15.37 11.83 4.16
CA THR A 181 15.43 12.00 2.70
C THR A 181 16.80 11.61 2.16
N ILE A 182 16.81 10.69 1.20
CA ILE A 182 18.00 10.30 0.43
C ILE A 182 18.14 11.20 -0.78
N ASN A 183 17.01 11.47 -1.46
CA ASN A 183 16.95 12.32 -2.64
C ASN A 183 15.58 12.95 -2.79
N ASP A 184 15.56 14.22 -3.21
CA ASP A 184 14.34 14.93 -3.61
C ASP A 184 14.21 14.89 -5.14
N PHE A 185 13.01 14.59 -5.63
CA PHE A 185 12.71 14.67 -7.04
C PHE A 185 12.31 16.10 -7.44
N SER A 186 12.74 16.51 -8.64
CA SER A 186 12.34 17.79 -9.23
C SER A 186 10.94 17.76 -9.85
N PHE A 187 10.28 16.61 -9.82
CA PHE A 187 8.95 16.37 -10.34
C PHE A 187 8.05 15.76 -9.26
N MET A 188 6.76 15.88 -9.45
CA MET A 188 5.77 15.27 -8.58
C MET A 188 5.40 13.88 -9.09
N VAL A 189 5.38 12.91 -8.18
CA VAL A 189 4.85 11.58 -8.46
C VAL A 189 4.16 11.02 -7.22
N LEU A 190 3.03 10.36 -7.43
CA LEU A 190 2.37 9.63 -6.35
C LEU A 190 3.04 8.27 -6.17
N PRO A 191 3.36 7.86 -4.93
CA PRO A 191 4.08 6.61 -4.66
C PRO A 191 3.43 5.36 -5.27
N ASP A 192 2.11 5.30 -5.36
CA ASP A 192 1.39 4.16 -5.93
C ASP A 192 1.59 4.00 -7.46
N LYS A 193 2.12 5.02 -8.12
CA LYS A 193 2.45 5.02 -9.55
C LYS A 193 3.87 4.51 -9.84
N CYS A 194 4.61 4.07 -8.83
CA CYS A 194 6.01 3.64 -8.98
C CYS A 194 6.21 2.18 -8.57
N VAL A 195 7.18 1.52 -9.20
CA VAL A 195 7.72 0.21 -8.81
C VAL A 195 9.23 0.19 -8.92
N LEU A 196 9.87 -0.64 -8.11
CA LEU A 196 11.31 -0.87 -8.14
C LEU A 196 11.62 -2.20 -8.82
N LYS A 197 12.55 -2.18 -9.80
CA LYS A 197 13.11 -3.38 -10.42
C LYS A 197 14.64 -3.27 -10.35
N SER A 198 15.27 -4.10 -9.56
CA SER A 198 16.72 -4.00 -9.27
C SER A 198 17.09 -2.60 -8.76
N ASP A 199 17.95 -1.88 -9.47
CA ASP A 199 18.37 -0.52 -9.15
C ASP A 199 17.61 0.55 -9.95
N PHE A 200 16.57 0.17 -10.64
CA PHE A 200 15.77 1.08 -11.44
C PHE A 200 14.39 1.30 -10.83
N LEU A 201 14.06 2.56 -10.59
CA LEU A 201 12.74 2.99 -10.22
C LEU A 201 11.95 3.34 -11.49
N TYR A 202 10.84 2.68 -11.71
CA TYR A 202 9.91 2.95 -12.79
C TYR A 202 8.72 3.70 -12.22
N CYS A 203 8.44 4.89 -12.73
CA CYS A 203 7.31 5.71 -12.28
C CYS A 203 6.48 6.20 -13.46
N PHE A 204 5.19 6.15 -13.31
CA PHE A 204 4.28 6.86 -14.19
C PHE A 204 4.20 8.32 -13.74
N LEU A 205 4.79 9.19 -14.55
CA LEU A 205 4.81 10.63 -14.31
C LEU A 205 3.68 11.29 -15.07
N PHE A 206 3.18 12.37 -14.52
CA PHE A 206 2.11 13.15 -15.10
C PHE A 206 2.38 14.65 -14.96
N THR A 207 1.83 15.43 -15.86
CA THR A 207 1.79 16.88 -15.70
C THR A 207 0.53 17.23 -14.92
N PRO A 208 0.63 17.95 -13.78
CA PRO A 208 -0.55 18.36 -13.04
C PRO A 208 -1.50 19.19 -13.90
N ALA A 209 -2.75 18.77 -13.98
CA ALA A 209 -3.76 19.42 -14.82
C ALA A 209 -4.08 20.87 -14.38
N SER A 210 -3.87 21.18 -13.10
CA SER A 210 -4.13 22.51 -12.54
C SER A 210 -3.28 22.75 -11.29
N PRO A 211 -2.73 23.97 -11.12
CA PRO A 211 -2.05 24.35 -9.88
C PRO A 211 -3.02 24.47 -8.67
N LYS A 212 -4.33 24.43 -8.90
CA LYS A 212 -5.35 24.50 -7.84
C LYS A 212 -5.80 23.13 -7.34
N THR A 213 -5.22 22.05 -7.84
CA THR A 213 -5.55 20.69 -7.40
C THR A 213 -5.07 20.45 -5.97
N ASN A 214 -5.96 19.96 -5.11
CA ASN A 214 -5.64 19.59 -3.73
C ASN A 214 -5.05 18.18 -3.68
N TRP A 215 -3.75 18.06 -3.96
CA TRP A 215 -3.06 16.77 -3.92
C TRP A 215 -2.82 16.30 -2.48
N PRO A 216 -3.07 15.03 -2.16
CA PRO A 216 -3.57 13.96 -3.05
C PRO A 216 -5.10 13.79 -3.03
N ASP A 217 -5.86 14.58 -2.26
CA ASP A 217 -7.27 14.36 -1.97
C ASP A 217 -8.13 14.29 -3.24
N ASP A 218 -8.00 15.29 -4.13
CA ASP A 218 -8.77 15.33 -5.40
C ASP A 218 -8.49 14.09 -6.27
N TYR A 219 -7.23 13.61 -6.26
CA TYR A 219 -6.87 12.40 -6.97
C TYR A 219 -7.47 11.15 -6.32
N LEU A 220 -7.34 11.00 -5.02
CA LEU A 220 -7.86 9.83 -4.27
C LEU A 220 -9.39 9.75 -4.32
N GLN A 221 -10.08 10.90 -4.37
CA GLN A 221 -11.53 11.00 -4.50
C GLN A 221 -12.02 10.85 -5.95
N LYS A 222 -11.10 10.64 -6.91
CA LYS A 222 -11.42 10.54 -8.36
C LYS A 222 -12.08 11.80 -8.94
N SER A 223 -11.88 12.97 -8.33
CA SER A 223 -12.30 14.25 -8.89
C SER A 223 -11.31 14.82 -9.91
N VAL A 224 -10.07 14.31 -9.89
CA VAL A 224 -9.02 14.61 -10.86
C VAL A 224 -8.43 13.32 -11.40
N TYR A 225 -8.20 13.31 -12.70
CA TYR A 225 -7.48 12.26 -13.43
C TYR A 225 -6.18 12.82 -13.98
N THR A 226 -5.21 11.94 -14.25
CA THR A 226 -3.90 12.29 -14.81
C THR A 226 -3.72 11.67 -16.19
N GLU A 227 -2.76 12.21 -16.96
CA GLU A 227 -2.25 11.58 -18.18
C GLU A 227 -0.80 11.19 -17.91
N ASP A 228 -0.56 9.90 -17.91
CA ASP A 228 0.66 9.32 -17.39
C ASP A 228 1.54 8.74 -18.49
N ASP A 229 2.84 9.04 -18.42
CA ASP A 229 3.89 8.39 -19.20
C ASP A 229 4.85 7.65 -18.27
N LEU A 230 5.41 6.52 -18.72
CA LEU A 230 6.32 5.73 -17.92
C LEU A 230 7.77 6.18 -18.11
N TYR A 231 8.40 6.49 -17.00
CA TYR A 231 9.82 6.85 -16.92
C TYR A 231 10.60 5.87 -16.05
N LYS A 232 11.90 5.74 -16.37
CA LYS A 232 12.86 4.94 -15.63
C LYS A 232 13.96 5.83 -15.05
N PHE A 233 14.31 5.59 -13.79
CA PHE A 233 15.33 6.29 -13.02
C PHE A 233 16.37 5.29 -12.52
N ASN A 234 17.64 5.56 -12.75
CA ASN A 234 18.71 4.78 -12.15
C ASN A 234 19.00 5.31 -10.74
N LEU A 235 18.78 4.49 -9.71
CA LEU A 235 18.98 4.89 -8.31
C LEU A 235 20.45 5.05 -7.91
N ASN A 236 21.39 4.49 -8.68
CA ASN A 236 22.82 4.58 -8.37
C ASN A 236 23.42 5.95 -8.74
N ASN A 237 22.85 6.64 -9.72
CA ASN A 237 23.39 7.93 -10.20
C ASN A 237 22.33 9.03 -10.30
N LEU A 238 21.05 8.71 -10.10
CA LEU A 238 19.90 9.64 -10.09
C LEU A 238 19.94 10.64 -11.26
N THR A 239 20.38 10.16 -12.44
CA THR A 239 20.39 10.96 -13.68
C THR A 239 18.99 11.32 -14.12
N ALA A 240 18.89 12.19 -15.12
CA ALA A 240 17.60 12.54 -15.74
C ALA A 240 16.80 11.28 -16.10
N PRO A 241 15.47 11.32 -15.90
CA PRO A 241 14.60 10.18 -16.20
C PRO A 241 14.65 9.84 -17.69
N GLU A 242 14.67 8.55 -17.97
CA GLU A 242 14.54 8.00 -19.33
C GLU A 242 13.07 7.71 -19.60
N LEU A 243 12.52 8.25 -20.70
CA LEU A 243 11.16 7.92 -21.15
C LEU A 243 11.14 6.47 -21.66
N VAL A 244 10.30 5.63 -21.08
CA VAL A 244 10.16 4.21 -21.45
C VAL A 244 8.91 3.99 -22.30
N PHE A 245 7.83 4.68 -21.99
CA PHE A 245 6.56 4.54 -22.68
C PHE A 245 5.83 5.88 -22.67
N GLU A 246 5.42 6.35 -23.83
CA GLU A 246 4.61 7.56 -24.03
C GLU A 246 3.19 7.16 -24.42
N SER A 247 2.23 7.45 -23.55
CA SER A 247 0.85 6.99 -23.72
C SER A 247 0.17 7.58 -24.95
N ALA A 248 0.46 8.84 -25.27
CA ALA A 248 -0.11 9.54 -26.40
C ALA A 248 0.32 8.93 -27.75
N THR A 249 1.57 8.47 -27.90
CA THR A 249 2.06 7.83 -29.13
C THR A 249 1.40 6.49 -29.40
N GLU A 250 0.95 5.80 -28.37
CA GLU A 250 0.21 4.54 -28.45
C GLU A 250 -1.31 4.74 -28.57
N GLY A 251 -1.76 5.99 -28.69
CA GLY A 251 -3.19 6.33 -28.81
C GLY A 251 -3.99 5.96 -27.56
N LYS A 252 -3.35 5.95 -26.38
CA LYS A 252 -3.97 5.60 -25.09
C LYS A 252 -3.90 6.79 -24.15
N ILE A 253 -4.89 6.88 -23.28
CA ILE A 253 -4.87 7.79 -22.15
C ILE A 253 -4.79 6.92 -20.90
N LEU A 254 -3.71 7.08 -20.12
CA LEU A 254 -3.46 6.31 -18.92
C LEU A 254 -3.50 7.21 -17.68
N ASP A 255 -4.23 6.77 -16.68
CA ASP A 255 -4.16 7.26 -15.30
C ASP A 255 -3.93 6.04 -14.42
N THR A 256 -2.69 5.80 -14.08
CA THR A 256 -2.25 4.54 -13.48
C THR A 256 -2.40 4.55 -11.97
N SER A 257 -2.79 3.43 -11.41
CA SER A 257 -2.89 3.20 -9.98
C SER A 257 -2.53 1.75 -9.63
N MET A 258 -2.22 1.49 -8.36
CA MET A 258 -1.92 0.15 -7.83
C MET A 258 -0.80 -0.57 -8.58
N THR A 259 0.23 0.16 -9.00
CA THR A 259 1.33 -0.42 -9.78
C THR A 259 2.06 -1.51 -9.01
N LYS A 260 2.30 -2.64 -9.68
CA LYS A 260 3.02 -3.81 -9.17
C LYS A 260 3.97 -4.32 -10.23
N LEU A 261 5.11 -4.84 -9.79
CA LEU A 261 6.05 -5.54 -10.66
C LEU A 261 5.80 -7.06 -10.57
N LEU A 262 5.62 -7.71 -11.71
CA LEU A 262 5.53 -9.16 -11.83
C LEU A 262 6.51 -9.63 -12.91
N GLY A 263 7.64 -10.21 -12.48
CA GLY A 263 8.73 -10.54 -13.40
C GLY A 263 9.25 -9.29 -14.12
N ASN A 264 9.10 -9.26 -15.45
CA ASN A 264 9.47 -8.13 -16.29
C ASN A 264 8.28 -7.24 -16.68
N GLN A 265 7.11 -7.46 -16.11
CA GLN A 265 5.91 -6.69 -16.41
C GLN A 265 5.53 -5.76 -15.26
N ILE A 266 5.24 -4.51 -15.57
CA ILE A 266 4.59 -3.58 -14.65
C ILE A 266 3.09 -3.71 -14.87
N LEU A 267 2.39 -4.23 -13.87
CA LEU A 267 0.94 -4.33 -13.84
C LEU A 267 0.35 -3.10 -13.16
N PHE A 268 -0.73 -2.56 -13.69
CA PHE A 268 -1.44 -1.41 -13.12
C PHE A 268 -2.91 -1.40 -13.51
N ILE A 269 -3.71 -0.71 -12.73
CA ILE A 269 -5.10 -0.39 -13.08
C ILE A 269 -5.13 0.98 -13.75
N ASN A 270 -5.73 1.09 -14.94
CA ASN A 270 -6.03 2.37 -15.53
C ASN A 270 -7.35 2.90 -14.94
N ARG A 271 -7.32 4.06 -14.31
CA ARG A 271 -8.48 4.64 -13.60
C ARG A 271 -9.58 5.14 -14.54
N TYR A 272 -9.29 5.38 -15.83
CA TYR A 272 -10.29 5.79 -16.82
C TYR A 272 -11.31 4.69 -17.12
N ASP A 273 -10.86 3.43 -17.18
CA ASP A 273 -11.70 2.30 -17.57
C ASP A 273 -11.76 1.18 -16.51
N ASN A 274 -10.99 1.32 -15.41
CA ASN A 274 -10.84 0.36 -14.32
C ASN A 274 -10.37 -1.03 -14.77
N ARG A 275 -9.57 -1.10 -15.85
CA ARG A 275 -9.02 -2.36 -16.36
C ARG A 275 -7.56 -2.53 -15.93
N LEU A 276 -7.19 -3.80 -15.80
CA LEU A 276 -5.80 -4.20 -15.57
C LEU A 276 -5.02 -4.15 -16.88
N TYR A 277 -3.86 -3.52 -16.84
CA TYR A 277 -2.90 -3.44 -17.93
C TYR A 277 -1.54 -3.96 -17.50
N GLY A 278 -0.74 -4.39 -18.48
CA GLY A 278 0.65 -4.78 -18.29
C GLY A 278 1.53 -4.12 -19.33
N LEU A 279 2.66 -3.54 -18.88
CA LEU A 279 3.73 -3.06 -19.74
C LEU A 279 4.99 -3.87 -19.49
N GLU A 280 5.58 -4.41 -20.54
CA GLU A 280 6.85 -5.11 -20.45
C GLU A 280 7.97 -4.09 -20.33
N VAL A 281 8.82 -4.24 -19.31
CA VAL A 281 10.01 -3.41 -19.11
C VAL A 281 11.24 -4.27 -19.26
N GLY A 282 12.09 -3.91 -20.22
CA GLY A 282 13.32 -4.62 -20.53
C GLY A 282 14.21 -4.86 -19.30
N GLY A 283 15.06 -5.87 -19.40
CA GLY A 283 16.08 -6.17 -18.39
C GLY A 283 17.26 -5.22 -18.49
#